data_952d0e83b1c7488af9504df7b013fb37
#
_entry.id   952d0e83b1c7488af9504df7b013fb37
#
_cell.length_a   1.000
_cell.length_b   1.000
_cell.length_c   1.000
_cell.angle_alpha   90.00
_cell.angle_beta   90.00
_cell.angle_gamma   90.00
#
_symmetry.space_group_name_H-M   'P 1'
#
loop_
_entity.id
_entity.type
_entity.pdbx_description
1 polymer ?
#
loop_
_entity_poly.entity_id
_entity_poly.type
_entity_poly.pdbx_seq_one_letter_code
_entity_poly.pdbx_strand_id
1 'polypeptide(L)'
;MTEITKKALDSVDQRILRALQEDGRLTATDLSERVGITTSPCLRRLRLLEEAGIIRGYTALVDQSKIGLPISGFVSIKLERQSEEAMERFETAVRRCPEVLECYLMTGPRDYLLRVVAKDLDDYERFVKGTLT
;
A
#
# COMPACT_ATOMS: atom_id res chain seq x y z
N MET A 1 -1.60 -16.80 -16.67
CA MET A 1 -1.49 -15.70 -15.71
C MET A 1 -0.27 -15.83 -14.84
N THR A 2 -0.12 -16.98 -14.19
CA THR A 2 1.04 -17.25 -13.35
C THR A 2 2.36 -17.18 -14.13
N GLU A 3 2.30 -17.47 -15.42
CA GLU A 3 3.50 -17.45 -16.26
C GLU A 3 4.04 -16.07 -16.56
N ILE A 4 3.15 -15.04 -16.61
CA ILE A 4 3.58 -13.66 -16.81
C ILE A 4 4.44 -13.19 -15.65
N THR A 5 4.04 -13.56 -14.42
CA THR A 5 4.81 -13.20 -13.22
C THR A 5 6.12 -13.96 -13.14
N LYS A 6 6.13 -15.21 -13.59
CA LYS A 6 7.34 -16.05 -13.55
C LYS A 6 8.36 -15.71 -14.63
N LYS A 7 7.89 -15.24 -15.77
CA LYS A 7 8.76 -14.95 -16.91
C LYS A 7 9.48 -13.62 -16.81
N ALA A 8 9.49 -13.03 -15.67
CA ALA A 8 10.09 -11.72 -15.47
C ALA A 8 9.52 -10.69 -16.47
N LEU A 9 9.35 -9.53 -16.03
CA LEU A 9 8.88 -8.42 -16.83
C LEU A 9 9.97 -8.01 -17.82
N ASP A 10 9.59 -7.76 -19.08
CA ASP A 10 10.57 -7.25 -20.04
C ASP A 10 10.81 -5.75 -19.80
N SER A 11 11.71 -5.17 -20.62
CA SER A 11 12.10 -3.77 -20.43
C SER A 11 10.94 -2.81 -20.70
N VAL A 12 10.03 -3.17 -21.57
CA VAL A 12 8.85 -2.35 -21.89
C VAL A 12 7.89 -2.36 -20.70
N ASP A 13 7.62 -3.53 -20.13
CA ASP A 13 6.78 -3.66 -18.94
C ASP A 13 7.34 -2.84 -17.78
N GLN A 14 8.65 -2.90 -17.58
CA GLN A 14 9.30 -2.14 -16.51
C GLN A 14 9.16 -0.63 -16.72
N ARG A 15 9.26 -0.17 -17.96
CA ARG A 15 9.07 1.25 -18.27
C ARG A 15 7.63 1.70 -18.05
N ILE A 16 6.67 0.84 -18.40
CA ILE A 16 5.25 1.11 -18.14
C ILE A 16 5.01 1.26 -16.64
N LEU A 17 5.50 0.32 -15.86
CA LEU A 17 5.34 0.36 -14.40
C LEU A 17 5.99 1.59 -13.78
N ARG A 18 7.18 1.93 -14.25
CA ARG A 18 7.89 3.12 -13.74
C ARG A 18 7.12 4.40 -14.05
N ALA A 19 6.63 4.54 -15.27
CA ALA A 19 5.86 5.72 -15.67
C ALA A 19 4.58 5.87 -14.84
N LEU A 20 3.86 4.77 -14.63
CA LEU A 20 2.61 4.80 -13.87
C LEU A 20 2.84 5.03 -12.38
N GLN A 21 3.97 4.59 -11.85
CA GLN A 21 4.31 4.89 -10.45
C GLN A 21 4.62 6.37 -10.25
N GLU A 22 5.11 7.05 -11.29
CA GLU A 22 5.35 8.49 -11.26
C GLU A 22 4.06 9.28 -11.48
N ASP A 23 3.19 8.80 -12.38
CA ASP A 23 1.93 9.44 -12.70
C ASP A 23 0.89 8.40 -13.11
N GLY A 24 0.04 8.02 -12.17
CA GLY A 24 -1.01 7.04 -12.42
C GLY A 24 -2.17 7.52 -13.27
N ARG A 25 -2.20 8.80 -13.64
CA ARG A 25 -3.27 9.37 -14.45
C ARG A 25 -2.90 9.52 -15.92
N LEU A 26 -1.76 9.02 -16.34
CA LEU A 26 -1.36 9.07 -17.75
C LEU A 26 -2.42 8.41 -18.64
N THR A 27 -2.78 9.07 -19.73
CA THR A 27 -3.61 8.45 -20.76
C THR A 27 -2.80 7.39 -21.48
N ALA A 28 -3.48 6.51 -22.22
CA ALA A 28 -2.79 5.48 -22.99
C ALA A 28 -1.82 6.10 -24.00
N THR A 29 -2.20 7.22 -24.60
CA THR A 29 -1.35 7.95 -25.55
C THR A 29 -0.11 8.50 -24.86
N ASP A 30 -0.29 9.18 -23.73
CA ASP A 30 0.84 9.74 -22.96
C ASP A 30 1.78 8.64 -22.49
N LEU A 31 1.22 7.53 -22.01
CA LEU A 31 2.01 6.40 -21.56
C LEU A 31 2.84 5.82 -22.69
N SER A 32 2.23 5.63 -23.86
CA SER A 32 2.93 5.08 -25.03
C SER A 32 4.09 5.96 -25.48
N GLU A 33 3.91 7.27 -25.43
CA GLU A 33 4.97 8.23 -25.76
C GLU A 33 6.13 8.12 -24.78
N ARG A 34 5.84 8.05 -23.48
CA ARG A 34 6.87 7.91 -22.46
C ARG A 34 7.65 6.60 -22.58
N VAL A 35 6.95 5.53 -22.94
CA VAL A 35 7.54 4.21 -23.01
C VAL A 35 8.27 4.00 -24.34
N GLY A 36 7.89 4.75 -25.37
CA GLY A 36 8.54 4.68 -26.67
C GLY A 36 7.99 3.59 -27.57
N ILE A 37 6.71 3.25 -27.44
CA ILE A 37 6.02 2.31 -28.33
C ILE A 37 4.70 2.93 -28.77
N THR A 38 4.06 2.30 -29.76
CA THR A 38 2.76 2.78 -30.22
C THR A 38 1.67 2.44 -29.21
N THR A 39 0.53 3.12 -29.32
CA THR A 39 -0.55 3.07 -28.32
C THR A 39 -1.15 1.68 -28.17
N SER A 40 -1.46 0.99 -29.25
CA SER A 40 -2.14 -0.32 -29.17
C SER A 40 -1.32 -1.38 -28.45
N PRO A 41 -0.04 -1.61 -28.79
CA PRO A 41 0.78 -2.54 -28.01
C PRO A 41 0.97 -2.13 -26.56
N CYS A 42 1.06 -0.82 -26.31
CA CYS A 42 1.18 -0.29 -24.96
C CYS A 42 -0.05 -0.65 -24.12
N LEU A 43 -1.22 -0.39 -24.67
CA LEU A 43 -2.49 -0.68 -24.00
C LEU A 43 -2.67 -2.18 -23.74
N ARG A 44 -2.26 -3.01 -24.69
CA ARG A 44 -2.32 -4.46 -24.52
C ARG A 44 -1.44 -4.92 -23.36
N ARG A 45 -0.22 -4.42 -23.27
CA ARG A 45 0.69 -4.74 -22.18
C ARG A 45 0.15 -4.25 -20.83
N LEU A 46 -0.41 -3.06 -20.82
CA LEU A 46 -1.01 -2.50 -19.63
C LEU A 46 -2.13 -3.39 -19.10
N ARG A 47 -3.01 -3.85 -19.98
CA ARG A 47 -4.10 -4.76 -19.61
C ARG A 47 -3.58 -6.07 -19.04
N LEU A 48 -2.52 -6.63 -19.65
CA LEU A 48 -1.92 -7.86 -19.16
C LEU A 48 -1.34 -7.68 -17.76
N LEU A 49 -0.71 -6.54 -17.49
CA LEU A 49 -0.17 -6.23 -16.17
C LEU A 49 -1.27 -6.08 -15.12
N GLU A 50 -2.38 -5.48 -15.51
CA GLU A 50 -3.55 -5.35 -14.62
C GLU A 50 -4.21 -6.70 -14.37
N GLU A 51 -4.45 -7.48 -15.41
CA GLU A 51 -5.08 -8.80 -15.28
C GLU A 51 -4.22 -9.77 -14.48
N ALA A 52 -2.91 -9.68 -14.61
CA ALA A 52 -1.99 -10.52 -13.85
C ALA A 52 -1.87 -10.10 -12.38
N GLY A 53 -2.47 -8.97 -12.00
CA GLY A 53 -2.39 -8.47 -10.65
C GLY A 53 -1.06 -7.82 -10.29
N ILE A 54 -0.18 -7.59 -11.27
CA ILE A 54 1.07 -6.86 -11.07
C ILE A 54 0.75 -5.42 -10.75
N ILE A 55 -0.18 -4.82 -11.50
CA ILE A 55 -0.80 -3.56 -11.12
C ILE A 55 -2.06 -3.90 -10.35
N ARG A 56 -2.06 -3.64 -9.06
CA ARG A 56 -3.18 -3.96 -8.18
C ARG A 56 -4.30 -2.94 -8.20
N GLY A 57 -4.03 -1.76 -8.72
CA GLY A 57 -5.02 -0.69 -8.80
C GLY A 57 -4.35 0.66 -8.89
N TYR A 58 -5.17 1.70 -8.87
CA TYR A 58 -4.75 3.10 -8.95
C TYR A 58 -5.40 3.84 -7.80
N THR A 59 -4.66 4.75 -7.19
CA THR A 59 -5.17 5.45 -6.01
C THR A 59 -4.67 6.89 -5.98
N ALA A 60 -5.39 7.73 -5.26
CA ALA A 60 -4.96 9.10 -5.03
C ALA A 60 -3.97 9.14 -3.87
N LEU A 61 -2.90 9.91 -4.04
CA LEU A 61 -1.98 10.22 -2.96
C LEU A 61 -2.46 11.53 -2.34
N VAL A 62 -2.83 11.48 -1.08
CA VAL A 62 -3.45 12.61 -0.39
C VAL A 62 -2.47 13.20 0.61
N ASP A 63 -2.38 14.53 0.63
CA ASP A 63 -1.55 15.22 1.62
C ASP A 63 -2.27 15.17 2.97
N GLN A 64 -1.70 14.40 3.88
CA GLN A 64 -2.25 14.10 5.19
C GLN A 64 -2.52 15.36 6.01
N SER A 65 -1.62 16.33 5.99
CA SER A 65 -1.79 17.57 6.76
C SER A 65 -2.94 18.43 6.22
N LYS A 66 -3.16 18.39 4.90
CA LYS A 66 -4.20 19.18 4.26
C LYS A 66 -5.60 18.64 4.47
N ILE A 67 -5.74 17.41 4.89
CA ILE A 67 -7.05 16.83 5.23
C ILE A 67 -7.28 16.76 6.73
N GLY A 68 -6.45 17.46 7.49
CA GLY A 68 -6.67 17.59 8.94
C GLY A 68 -6.13 16.44 9.78
N LEU A 69 -5.18 15.68 9.26
CA LEU A 69 -4.55 14.56 9.98
C LEU A 69 -3.03 14.71 10.02
N PRO A 70 -2.52 15.79 10.61
CA PRO A 70 -1.10 16.10 10.52
C PRO A 70 -0.19 15.19 11.35
N ILE A 71 -0.76 14.49 12.33
CA ILE A 71 0.05 13.65 13.23
C ILE A 71 0.18 12.25 12.65
N SER A 72 1.42 11.79 12.57
CA SER A 72 1.77 10.44 12.11
C SER A 72 2.70 9.83 13.15
N GLY A 73 2.42 8.61 13.53
CA GLY A 73 3.27 7.92 14.49
C GLY A 73 3.41 6.45 14.15
N PHE A 74 4.51 5.86 14.61
CA PHE A 74 4.74 4.43 14.51
C PHE A 74 4.60 3.82 15.88
N VAL A 75 3.78 2.77 15.98
CA VAL A 75 3.53 2.07 17.25
C VAL A 75 3.97 0.63 17.09
N SER A 76 4.87 0.19 17.95
CA SER A 76 5.27 -1.21 17.97
C SER A 76 4.44 -1.96 18.99
N ILE A 77 3.92 -3.12 18.59
CA ILE A 77 3.02 -3.92 19.40
C ILE A 77 3.67 -5.25 19.72
N LYS A 78 3.56 -5.64 20.99
CA LYS A 78 3.92 -6.98 21.42
C LYS A 78 2.68 -7.64 21.98
N LEU A 79 2.31 -8.79 21.42
CA LEU A 79 1.16 -9.55 21.88
C LEU A 79 1.55 -10.36 23.14
N GLU A 80 0.60 -10.51 24.06
CA GLU A 80 0.82 -11.34 25.24
C GLU A 80 1.06 -12.80 24.87
N ARG A 81 0.36 -13.26 23.83
CA ARG A 81 0.52 -14.60 23.26
C ARG A 81 0.79 -14.49 21.78
N GLN A 82 1.81 -15.20 21.32
CA GLN A 82 2.19 -15.22 19.92
C GLN A 82 1.62 -16.44 19.19
N SER A 83 0.33 -16.71 19.39
CA SER A 83 -0.37 -17.78 18.70
C SER A 83 -1.03 -17.26 17.43
N GLU A 84 -1.31 -18.17 16.49
CA GLU A 84 -2.02 -17.80 15.27
C GLU A 84 -3.38 -17.17 15.58
N GLU A 85 -4.09 -17.68 16.55
CA GLU A 85 -5.39 -17.13 16.97
C GLU A 85 -5.28 -15.70 17.47
N ALA A 86 -4.29 -15.42 18.30
CA ALA A 86 -4.07 -14.08 18.83
C ALA A 86 -3.69 -13.12 17.71
N MET A 87 -2.85 -13.57 16.80
CA MET A 87 -2.42 -12.76 15.65
C MET A 87 -3.60 -12.46 14.72
N GLU A 88 -4.43 -13.44 14.42
CA GLU A 88 -5.62 -13.22 13.57
C GLU A 88 -6.60 -12.25 14.21
N ARG A 89 -6.83 -12.37 15.52
CA ARG A 89 -7.72 -11.44 16.24
C ARG A 89 -7.17 -10.02 16.19
N PHE A 90 -5.88 -9.87 16.40
CA PHE A 90 -5.24 -8.57 16.35
C PHE A 90 -5.36 -7.96 14.95
N GLU A 91 -5.02 -8.71 13.92
CA GLU A 91 -5.08 -8.23 12.53
C GLU A 91 -6.50 -7.87 12.13
N THR A 92 -7.49 -8.66 12.54
CA THR A 92 -8.89 -8.35 12.28
C THR A 92 -9.33 -7.06 12.97
N ALA A 93 -8.93 -6.89 14.23
CA ALA A 93 -9.25 -5.68 14.98
C ALA A 93 -8.61 -4.44 14.35
N VAL A 94 -7.35 -4.54 13.95
CA VAL A 94 -6.61 -3.44 13.34
C VAL A 94 -7.23 -3.00 12.01
N ARG A 95 -7.72 -3.94 11.22
CA ARG A 95 -8.39 -3.63 9.94
C ARG A 95 -9.64 -2.76 10.11
N ARG A 96 -10.24 -2.78 11.28
CA ARG A 96 -11.42 -1.97 11.60
C ARG A 96 -11.08 -0.58 12.10
N CYS A 97 -9.79 -0.30 12.32
CA CYS A 97 -9.34 0.99 12.82
C CYS A 97 -8.94 1.89 11.66
N PRO A 98 -9.75 2.90 11.31
CA PRO A 98 -9.39 3.81 10.23
C PRO A 98 -8.13 4.63 10.51
N GLU A 99 -7.76 4.78 11.77
CA GLU A 99 -6.55 5.49 12.19
C GLU A 99 -5.27 4.75 11.79
N VAL A 100 -5.35 3.43 11.55
CA VAL A 100 -4.20 2.63 11.17
C VAL A 100 -4.10 2.55 9.66
N LEU A 101 -3.04 3.10 9.08
CA LEU A 101 -2.82 3.09 7.64
C LEU A 101 -2.04 1.88 7.18
N GLU A 102 -1.11 1.40 7.98
CA GLU A 102 -0.25 0.29 7.63
C GLU A 102 -0.01 -0.58 8.86
N CYS A 103 0.11 -1.88 8.64
CA CYS A 103 0.40 -2.84 9.69
C CYS A 103 1.40 -3.84 9.16
N TYR A 104 2.55 -3.94 9.81
CA TYR A 104 3.62 -4.84 9.40
C TYR A 104 3.87 -5.88 10.46
N LEU A 105 3.97 -7.13 10.03
CA LEU A 105 4.43 -8.22 10.91
C LEU A 105 5.95 -8.13 11.00
N MET A 106 6.47 -8.17 12.21
CA MET A 106 7.90 -8.02 12.46
C MET A 106 8.50 -9.30 13.02
N THR A 107 9.77 -9.50 12.74
CA THR A 107 10.59 -10.49 13.43
C THR A 107 11.34 -9.79 14.54
N GLY A 108 11.62 -10.53 15.64
CA GLY A 108 12.32 -9.97 16.78
C GLY A 108 11.42 -9.84 18.00
N PRO A 109 11.77 -8.94 18.96
CA PRO A 109 11.06 -8.88 20.25
C PRO A 109 9.65 -8.28 20.17
N ARG A 110 9.31 -7.59 19.10
CA ARG A 110 7.98 -7.01 18.88
C ARG A 110 7.31 -7.74 17.72
N ASP A 111 5.98 -7.79 17.76
CA ASP A 111 5.22 -8.57 16.79
C ASP A 111 4.74 -7.74 15.61
N TYR A 112 4.33 -6.51 15.84
CA TYR A 112 3.77 -5.66 14.80
C TYR A 112 4.27 -4.23 14.90
N LEU A 113 4.37 -3.58 13.73
CA LEU A 113 4.60 -2.15 13.61
C LEU A 113 3.42 -1.55 12.89
N LEU A 114 2.77 -0.57 13.51
CA LEU A 114 1.63 0.13 12.94
C LEU A 114 2.01 1.56 12.60
N ARG A 115 1.51 2.06 11.47
CA ARG A 115 1.57 3.47 11.16
C ARG A 115 0.18 4.05 11.42
N VAL A 116 0.12 5.03 12.33
CA VAL A 116 -1.13 5.60 12.82
C VAL A 116 -1.18 7.09 12.51
N VAL A 117 -2.34 7.59 12.12
CA VAL A 117 -2.56 9.01 11.86
C VAL A 117 -3.62 9.56 12.80
N ALA A 118 -3.50 10.84 13.14
CA ALA A 118 -4.45 11.51 14.00
C ALA A 118 -4.50 13.02 13.71
N LYS A 119 -5.58 13.66 14.15
CA LYS A 119 -5.76 15.10 13.95
C LYS A 119 -4.89 15.94 14.89
N ASP A 120 -4.59 15.43 16.08
CA ASP A 120 -3.72 16.07 17.06
C ASP A 120 -3.09 15.03 17.99
N LEU A 121 -2.19 15.47 18.86
CA LEU A 121 -1.50 14.57 19.79
C LEU A 121 -2.44 13.96 20.82
N ASP A 122 -3.45 14.69 21.28
CA ASP A 122 -4.40 14.14 22.23
C ASP A 122 -5.19 12.99 21.61
N ASP A 123 -5.61 13.14 20.38
CA ASP A 123 -6.32 12.10 19.65
C ASP A 123 -5.45 10.88 19.43
N TYR A 124 -4.19 11.11 19.09
CA TYR A 124 -3.19 10.05 18.94
C TYR A 124 -3.03 9.25 20.24
N GLU A 125 -2.84 9.96 21.36
CA GLU A 125 -2.70 9.31 22.64
C GLU A 125 -3.93 8.51 23.06
N ARG A 126 -5.12 9.07 22.82
CA ARG A 126 -6.36 8.35 23.12
C ARG A 126 -6.48 7.06 22.32
N PHE A 127 -6.11 7.10 21.05
CA PHE A 127 -6.16 5.92 20.20
C PHE A 127 -5.17 4.86 20.70
N VAL A 128 -3.93 5.25 20.96
CA VAL A 128 -2.89 4.33 21.40
C VAL A 128 -3.23 3.72 22.77
N LYS A 129 -3.63 4.54 23.72
CA LYS A 129 -3.94 4.07 25.07
C LYS A 129 -5.27 3.35 25.18
N GLY A 130 -6.28 3.83 24.45
CA GLY A 130 -7.63 3.30 24.59
C GLY A 130 -7.95 2.13 23.69
N THR A 131 -7.42 2.12 22.47
CA THR A 131 -7.78 1.11 21.49
C THR A 131 -6.71 0.03 21.33
N LEU A 132 -5.43 0.41 21.39
CA LEU A 132 -4.33 -0.52 21.17
C LEU A 132 -3.83 -1.18 22.45
N THR A 133 -4.19 -0.69 23.60
CA THR A 133 -3.88 -1.32 24.86
C THR A 133 -5.12 -1.95 25.47
#